data_c8bf4d6a04e6709bf409b2183c11c392
#
_entry.id   c8bf4d6a04e6709bf409b2183c11c392
#
_cell.length_a   1.000
_cell.length_b   1.000
_cell.length_c   1.000
_cell.angle_alpha   90.00
_cell.angle_beta   90.00
_cell.angle_gamma   90.00
#
_symmetry.space_group_name_H-M   'P 1'
#
loop_
_entity.id
_entity.type
_entity.pdbx_description
1 polymer ?
#
loop_
_entity_poly.entity_id
_entity_poly.type
_entity_poly.pdbx_seq_one_letter_code
_entity_poly.pdbx_strand_id
1 'polypeptide(L)'
;MTEKEKAAPQNGTTPITRTDATTCRTRKASRVELACIHLLDNAQEGTTRISASRSFGDYDYRNRIDELRNDHGINIESRPYDHVGPDGCISHLSLYWLPDRGEARKAAELVNLKRKQRGAAPLSREQIARYLAAFPLHSSHKPAA
;
A
#
# COMPACT_ATOMS: atom_id res chain seq x y z
N MET A 1 23.87 35.39 -23.24
CA MET A 1 23.68 35.21 -23.06
C MET A 1 23.14 35.09 -22.87
N THR A 2 22.94 34.97 -22.84
CA THR A 2 22.40 34.62 -22.68
C THR A 2 21.91 34.01 -22.38
N GLU A 3 21.56 33.55 -22.23
CA GLU A 3 21.19 32.86 -22.07
C GLU A 3 20.82 32.39 -21.51
N LYS A 4 20.69 32.33 -21.76
CA LYS A 4 20.46 31.77 -21.56
C LYS A 4 20.21 31.39 -21.00
N GLU A 5 19.98 31.03 -21.08
CA GLU A 5 19.90 30.51 -20.94
C GLU A 5 19.67 30.19 -20.33
N LYS A 6 19.51 30.02 -20.72
CA LYS A 6 19.40 29.56 -20.58
C LYS A 6 19.20 29.21 -20.07
N ALA A 7 19.16 29.05 -20.47
CA ALA A 7 19.08 28.53 -20.37
C ALA A 7 18.79 28.21 -19.87
N ALA A 8 18.68 27.99 -20.23
CA ALA A 8 18.50 27.43 -20.10
C ALA A 8 18.18 27.10 -19.63
N PRO A 9 18.14 26.87 -19.96
CA PRO A 9 17.85 26.23 -19.82
C PRO A 9 17.53 25.90 -19.31
N GLN A 10 17.34 25.50 -19.52
CA GLN A 10 17.08 24.99 -19.35
C GLN A 10 16.72 24.61 -18.97
N ASN A 11 16.57 24.45 -19.41
CA ASN A 11 16.28 23.94 -19.38
C ASN A 11 15.89 23.74 -19.24
N GLY A 12 15.62 23.63 -19.53
CA GLY A 12 15.28 23.19 -19.76
C GLY A 12 14.71 23.03 -19.62
N THR A 13 14.55 22.82 -19.92
CA THR A 13 14.12 22.48 -20.00
C THR A 13 13.60 22.39 -19.89
N THR A 14 13.31 22.16 -20.10
CA THR A 14 12.84 21.82 -20.18
C THR A 14 12.29 21.74 -20.08
N PRO A 15 12.10 21.62 -20.41
CA PRO A 15 11.54 21.29 -20.34
C PRO A 15 11.02 21.08 -20.10
N ILE A 16 10.78 20.72 -20.17
CA ILE A 16 10.37 20.31 -19.90
C ILE A 16 9.92 20.29 -19.50
N THR A 17 9.68 20.08 -19.55
CA THR A 17 9.27 19.95 -19.13
C THR A 17 8.75 20.15 -18.57
N ARG A 18 8.39 19.97 -18.86
CA ARG A 18 7.81 20.10 -18.14
C ARG A 18 6.99 20.01 -18.08
N THR A 19 6.90 19.60 -18.15
CA THR A 19 6.27 19.29 -17.88
C THR A 19 5.92 19.18 -17.39
N ASP A 20 5.85 19.07 -17.57
CA ASP A 20 5.59 18.94 -16.91
C ASP A 20 5.45 18.95 -16.22
N ALA A 21 5.74 19.03 -16.99
CA ALA A 21 6.01 19.01 -15.60
C ALA A 21 4.84 18.85 -14.72
N THR A 22 3.87 19.41 -15.05
CA THR A 22 2.67 19.20 -14.30
C THR A 22 2.25 17.80 -14.32
N THR A 23 2.54 17.18 -15.38
CA THR A 23 2.25 15.77 -15.48
C THR A 23 3.00 14.98 -14.48
N CYS A 24 4.13 15.48 -14.14
CA CYS A 24 4.90 14.81 -13.12
C CYS A 24 4.34 15.03 -11.76
N ARG A 25 3.22 15.67 -11.69
CA ARG A 25 2.63 15.95 -10.42
C ARG A 25 1.70 14.88 -9.97
N THR A 26 2.04 13.67 -10.26
CA THR A 26 1.44 12.57 -9.56
C THR A 26 1.65 12.81 -8.09
N ARG A 27 0.57 12.96 -7.37
CA ARG A 27 0.67 13.13 -5.93
C ARG A 27 1.19 11.86 -5.30
N LYS A 28 1.80 12.01 -4.14
CA LYS A 28 2.30 10.84 -3.41
C LYS A 28 1.17 9.90 -3.07
N ALA A 29 1.49 8.63 -2.98
CA ALA A 29 0.55 7.62 -2.54
C ALA A 29 0.09 7.94 -1.11
N SER A 30 -1.21 7.79 -0.88
CA SER A 30 -1.76 7.96 0.46
C SER A 30 -1.38 6.77 1.32
N ARG A 31 -1.50 6.94 2.64
CA ARG A 31 -1.22 5.84 3.55
C ARG A 31 -2.20 4.69 3.36
N VAL A 32 -3.44 4.99 2.99
CA VAL A 32 -4.43 3.95 2.69
C VAL A 32 -3.95 3.10 1.52
N GLU A 33 -3.50 3.73 0.46
CA GLU A 33 -2.98 2.99 -0.69
C GLU A 33 -1.79 2.13 -0.31
N LEU A 34 -0.84 2.71 0.43
CA LEU A 34 0.36 2.00 0.85
C LEU A 34 0.05 0.84 1.78
N ALA A 35 -0.94 1.01 2.66
CA ALA A 35 -1.37 -0.07 3.54
C ALA A 35 -1.97 -1.23 2.77
N CYS A 36 -2.78 -0.93 1.75
CA CYS A 36 -3.34 -1.98 0.89
C CYS A 36 -2.23 -2.74 0.18
N ILE A 37 -1.25 -2.03 -0.35
CA ILE A 37 -0.12 -2.67 -1.03
C ILE A 37 0.66 -3.54 -0.06
N HIS A 38 0.87 -3.05 1.16
CA HIS A 38 1.59 -3.79 2.18
C HIS A 38 0.88 -5.11 2.53
N LEU A 39 -0.46 -5.05 2.67
CA LEU A 39 -1.25 -6.25 2.91
C LEU A 39 -1.18 -7.23 1.72
N LEU A 40 -1.23 -6.71 0.50
CA LEU A 40 -1.14 -7.54 -0.69
C LEU A 40 0.24 -8.18 -0.84
N ASP A 41 1.30 -7.43 -0.54
CA ASP A 41 2.66 -7.92 -0.68
C ASP A 41 2.99 -9.03 0.32
N ASN A 42 2.41 -8.96 1.50
CA ASN A 42 2.73 -9.93 2.56
C ASN A 42 1.76 -11.12 2.61
N ALA A 43 0.66 -11.04 1.88
CA ALA A 43 -0.27 -12.16 1.72
C ALA A 43 -0.63 -12.80 3.07
N GLN A 44 -0.44 -14.11 3.16
CA GLN A 44 -0.81 -14.86 4.36
C GLN A 44 0.21 -14.75 5.49
N GLU A 45 1.39 -14.22 5.21
CA GLU A 45 2.38 -13.99 6.26
C GLU A 45 1.92 -12.93 7.25
N GLY A 46 1.14 -11.98 6.76
CA GLY A 46 0.59 -10.95 7.61
C GLY A 46 1.50 -9.74 7.79
N THR A 47 0.94 -8.72 8.42
CA THR A 47 1.61 -7.44 8.62
C THR A 47 1.43 -7.00 10.06
N THR A 48 2.38 -6.21 10.57
CA THR A 48 2.31 -5.63 11.90
C THR A 48 2.59 -4.15 11.81
N ARG A 49 2.37 -3.43 12.92
CA ARG A 49 2.74 -2.02 12.95
C ARG A 49 4.23 -1.80 12.74
N ILE A 50 5.05 -2.77 13.17
CA ILE A 50 6.49 -2.67 12.94
C ILE A 50 6.82 -2.84 11.47
N SER A 51 6.24 -3.84 10.80
CA SER A 51 6.47 -4.02 9.37
C SER A 51 5.97 -2.82 8.58
N ALA A 52 4.84 -2.24 8.97
CA ALA A 52 4.32 -1.06 8.31
C ALA A 52 5.24 0.14 8.48
N SER A 53 5.76 0.34 9.69
CA SER A 53 6.66 1.47 9.93
C SER A 53 7.94 1.33 9.12
N ARG A 54 8.45 0.12 8.96
CA ARG A 54 9.65 -0.13 8.17
C ARG A 54 9.42 -0.03 6.67
N SER A 55 8.25 -0.46 6.22
CA SER A 55 7.94 -0.52 4.80
C SER A 55 7.57 0.83 4.23
N PHE A 56 6.69 1.58 4.88
CA PHE A 56 6.22 2.85 4.35
C PHE A 56 6.06 3.94 5.40
N GLY A 57 6.64 3.75 6.57
CA GLY A 57 6.70 4.80 7.58
C GLY A 57 5.40 5.11 8.29
N ASP A 58 4.47 4.17 8.32
CA ASP A 58 3.21 4.38 9.02
C ASP A 58 3.34 3.91 10.47
N TYR A 59 3.34 4.86 11.38
CA TYR A 59 3.44 4.55 12.81
C TYR A 59 2.08 4.36 13.46
N ASP A 60 1.02 4.49 12.68
CA ASP A 60 -0.35 4.42 13.18
C ASP A 60 -1.14 3.37 12.41
N TYR A 61 -0.52 2.22 12.22
CA TYR A 61 -1.05 1.18 11.34
C TYR A 61 -2.39 0.64 11.81
N ARG A 62 -2.59 0.55 13.13
CA ARG A 62 -3.86 0.08 13.65
C ARG A 62 -5.03 0.95 13.17
N ASN A 63 -4.86 2.25 13.22
CA ASN A 63 -5.90 3.15 12.72
C ASN A 63 -6.10 3.00 11.23
N ARG A 64 -5.04 2.71 10.51
CA ARG A 64 -5.13 2.46 9.08
C ARG A 64 -5.94 1.20 8.79
N ILE A 65 -5.71 0.15 9.57
CA ILE A 65 -6.49 -1.08 9.44
C ILE A 65 -7.96 -0.82 9.77
N ASP A 66 -8.24 -0.07 10.82
CA ASP A 66 -9.62 0.28 11.18
C ASP A 66 -10.28 1.10 10.07
N GLU A 67 -9.55 2.01 9.46
CA GLU A 67 -10.05 2.80 8.33
C GLU A 67 -10.41 1.90 7.15
N LEU A 68 -9.57 0.95 6.82
CA LEU A 68 -9.85 0.01 5.74
C LEU A 68 -11.09 -0.84 6.03
N ARG A 69 -11.24 -1.27 7.27
CA ARG A 69 -12.40 -2.07 7.68
C ARG A 69 -13.69 -1.26 7.63
N ASN A 70 -13.66 -0.06 8.20
CA ASN A 70 -14.88 0.70 8.44
C ASN A 70 -15.27 1.57 7.25
N ASP A 71 -14.30 2.20 6.61
CA ASP A 71 -14.59 3.14 5.54
C ASP A 71 -14.60 2.47 4.17
N HIS A 72 -13.89 1.38 4.01
CA HIS A 72 -13.73 0.73 2.70
C HIS A 72 -14.29 -0.69 2.67
N GLY A 73 -14.77 -1.19 3.77
CA GLY A 73 -15.45 -2.48 3.80
C GLY A 73 -14.57 -3.69 3.51
N ILE A 74 -13.27 -3.56 3.78
CA ILE A 74 -12.35 -4.68 3.56
C ILE A 74 -12.24 -5.46 4.86
N ASN A 75 -12.52 -6.76 4.79
CA ASN A 75 -12.40 -7.63 5.96
C ASN A 75 -10.93 -8.00 6.14
N ILE A 76 -10.38 -7.60 7.28
CA ILE A 76 -8.98 -7.86 7.61
C ILE A 76 -8.95 -8.68 8.89
N GLU A 77 -8.35 -9.86 8.82
CA GLU A 77 -8.21 -10.72 9.99
C GLU A 77 -7.04 -10.27 10.85
N SER A 78 -7.11 -10.59 12.13
CA SER A 78 -6.01 -10.25 13.03
C SER A 78 -5.89 -11.28 14.13
N ARG A 79 -4.68 -11.39 14.67
CA ARG A 79 -4.42 -12.20 15.84
C ARG A 79 -3.26 -11.60 16.63
N PRO A 80 -3.14 -11.93 17.93
CA PRO A 80 -1.98 -11.48 18.70
C PRO A 80 -0.69 -12.06 18.14
N TYR A 81 0.36 -11.27 18.22
CA TYR A 81 1.68 -11.66 17.72
C TYR A 81 2.74 -11.06 18.63
N ASP A 82 3.64 -11.91 19.14
CA ASP A 82 4.73 -11.45 19.99
C ASP A 82 5.98 -11.28 19.12
N HIS A 83 6.50 -10.07 19.12
CA HIS A 83 7.71 -9.74 18.39
C HIS A 83 8.88 -9.70 19.37
N VAL A 84 9.94 -10.46 19.07
CA VAL A 84 11.15 -10.46 19.88
C VAL A 84 12.14 -9.51 19.24
N GLY A 85 12.50 -8.46 19.95
CA GLY A 85 13.46 -7.47 19.45
C GLY A 85 14.90 -7.96 19.56
N PRO A 86 15.83 -7.18 19.03
CA PRO A 86 17.25 -7.55 19.07
C PRO A 86 17.81 -7.69 20.47
N ASP A 87 17.21 -7.01 21.43
CA ASP A 87 17.62 -7.07 22.84
C ASP A 87 16.95 -8.19 23.61
N GLY A 88 16.12 -9.00 22.93
CA GLY A 88 15.36 -10.07 23.56
C GLY A 88 14.06 -9.63 24.19
N CYS A 89 13.74 -8.34 24.14
CA CYS A 89 12.48 -7.86 24.70
C CYS A 89 11.32 -8.24 23.78
N ILE A 90 10.18 -8.57 24.41
CA ILE A 90 9.01 -9.00 23.68
C ILE A 90 8.05 -7.82 23.57
N SER A 91 7.62 -7.52 22.35
CA SER A 91 6.58 -6.54 22.10
C SER A 91 5.31 -7.27 21.66
N HIS A 92 4.20 -6.92 22.30
CA HIS A 92 2.91 -7.52 21.98
C HIS A 92 2.26 -6.73 20.85
N LEU A 93 2.09 -7.36 19.71
CA LEU A 93 1.56 -6.74 18.51
C LEU A 93 0.32 -7.45 18.04
N SER A 94 -0.33 -6.88 17.04
CA SER A 94 -1.36 -7.57 16.27
C SER A 94 -0.83 -7.86 14.89
N LEU A 95 -1.06 -9.06 14.42
CA LEU A 95 -0.75 -9.46 13.06
C LEU A 95 -2.02 -9.34 12.23
N TYR A 96 -1.96 -8.64 11.11
CA TYR A 96 -3.11 -8.40 10.24
C TYR A 96 -2.86 -8.99 8.87
N TRP A 97 -3.89 -9.59 8.28
CA TRP A 97 -3.80 -10.12 6.92
C TRP A 97 -5.16 -10.14 6.27
N LEU A 98 -5.15 -10.20 4.93
CA LEU A 98 -6.37 -10.36 4.15
C LEU A 98 -6.70 -11.86 4.13
N PRO A 99 -7.93 -12.25 4.46
CA PRO A 99 -8.25 -13.66 4.67
C PRO A 99 -8.37 -14.47 3.37
N ASP A 100 -8.78 -13.85 2.28
CA ASP A 100 -9.02 -14.58 1.06
C ASP A 100 -8.85 -13.70 -0.17
N ARG A 101 -9.02 -14.31 -1.33
CA ARG A 101 -8.82 -13.65 -2.61
C ARG A 101 -9.86 -12.56 -2.87
N GLY A 102 -11.07 -12.72 -2.35
CA GLY A 102 -12.10 -11.70 -2.48
C GLY A 102 -11.72 -10.41 -1.79
N GLU A 103 -11.18 -10.51 -0.57
CA GLU A 103 -10.73 -9.32 0.15
C GLU A 103 -9.48 -8.72 -0.47
N ALA A 104 -8.58 -9.57 -0.98
CA ALA A 104 -7.42 -9.09 -1.71
C ALA A 104 -7.83 -8.31 -2.96
N ARG A 105 -8.88 -8.75 -3.64
CA ARG A 105 -9.39 -8.03 -4.80
C ARG A 105 -9.92 -6.65 -4.40
N LYS A 106 -10.64 -6.57 -3.28
CA LYS A 106 -11.11 -5.27 -2.78
C LYS A 106 -9.94 -4.33 -2.51
N ALA A 107 -8.88 -4.84 -1.91
CA ALA A 107 -7.69 -4.03 -1.63
C ALA A 107 -7.05 -3.55 -2.93
N ALA A 108 -6.93 -4.43 -3.93
CA ALA A 108 -6.35 -4.04 -5.22
C ALA A 108 -7.20 -2.99 -5.93
N GLU A 109 -8.53 -3.14 -5.85
CA GLU A 109 -9.43 -2.15 -6.44
C GLU A 109 -9.31 -0.80 -5.74
N LEU A 110 -9.14 -0.80 -4.42
CA LEU A 110 -8.94 0.44 -3.68
C LEU A 110 -7.62 1.11 -4.08
N VAL A 111 -6.56 0.32 -4.26
CA VAL A 111 -5.28 0.85 -4.75
C VAL A 111 -5.49 1.55 -6.09
N ASN A 112 -6.20 0.90 -7.00
CA ASN A 112 -6.44 1.48 -8.31
C ASN A 112 -7.27 2.75 -8.24
N LEU A 113 -8.27 2.77 -7.37
CA LEU A 113 -9.07 3.97 -7.15
C LEU A 113 -8.20 5.13 -6.65
N LYS A 114 -7.35 4.86 -5.65
CA LYS A 114 -6.46 5.89 -5.11
C LYS A 114 -5.45 6.37 -6.13
N ARG A 115 -4.91 5.45 -6.93
CA ARG A 115 -4.00 5.83 -8.01
C ARG A 115 -4.68 6.71 -9.04
N LYS A 116 -5.91 6.37 -9.42
CA LYS A 116 -6.68 7.19 -10.34
C LYS A 116 -6.87 8.60 -9.77
N GLN A 117 -7.21 8.70 -8.50
CA GLN A 117 -7.43 9.99 -7.85
C GLN A 117 -6.19 10.87 -7.83
N ARG A 118 -5.01 10.28 -7.78
CA ARG A 118 -3.75 11.05 -7.75
C ARG A 118 -3.04 11.09 -9.10
N GLY A 119 -3.66 10.57 -10.15
CA GLY A 119 -3.09 10.63 -11.49
C GLY A 119 -2.02 9.58 -11.77
N ALA A 120 -1.94 8.53 -10.98
CA ALA A 120 -0.97 7.47 -11.19
C ALA A 120 -1.58 6.33 -12.00
N ALA A 121 -0.72 5.57 -12.66
CA ALA A 121 -1.15 4.42 -13.43
C ALA A 121 -1.71 3.34 -12.51
N PRO A 122 -2.78 2.64 -12.93
CA PRO A 122 -3.33 1.56 -12.13
C PRO A 122 -2.41 0.34 -12.13
N LEU A 123 -2.65 -0.56 -11.19
CA LEU A 123 -1.98 -1.85 -11.19
C LEU A 123 -2.34 -2.58 -12.48
N SER A 124 -1.37 -3.25 -13.08
CA SER A 124 -1.62 -4.03 -14.28
C SER A 124 -2.43 -5.29 -13.92
N ARG A 125 -3.07 -5.86 -14.93
CA ARG A 125 -3.79 -7.13 -14.71
C ARG A 125 -2.86 -8.21 -14.19
N GLU A 126 -1.63 -8.22 -14.66
CA GLU A 126 -0.64 -9.20 -14.24
C GLU A 126 -0.26 -9.03 -12.79
N GLN A 127 -0.09 -7.77 -12.35
CA GLN A 127 0.20 -7.49 -10.95
C GLN A 127 -0.95 -7.92 -10.06
N ILE A 128 -2.17 -7.60 -10.45
CA ILE A 128 -3.35 -7.99 -9.68
C ILE A 128 -3.44 -9.51 -9.63
N ALA A 129 -3.23 -10.18 -10.75
CA ALA A 129 -3.29 -11.65 -10.79
C ALA A 129 -2.26 -12.26 -9.86
N ARG A 130 -1.05 -11.71 -9.82
CA ARG A 130 -0.01 -12.22 -8.93
C ARG A 130 -0.38 -12.02 -7.47
N TYR A 131 -0.91 -10.85 -7.13
CA TYR A 131 -1.37 -10.62 -5.76
C TYR A 131 -2.45 -11.62 -5.37
N LEU A 132 -3.47 -11.76 -6.23
CA LEU A 132 -4.60 -12.63 -5.91
C LEU A 132 -4.18 -14.10 -5.81
N ALA A 133 -3.22 -14.51 -6.61
CA ALA A 133 -2.75 -15.90 -6.58
C ALA A 133 -2.10 -16.27 -5.25
N ALA A 134 -1.63 -15.29 -4.49
CA ALA A 134 -1.01 -15.54 -3.18
C ALA A 134 -2.04 -15.77 -2.08
N PHE A 135 -3.33 -15.59 -2.37
CA PHE A 135 -4.39 -15.73 -1.38
C PHE A 135 -5.27 -16.93 -1.71
N PRO A 136 -5.84 -17.59 -0.69
CA PRO A 136 -6.78 -18.69 -0.95
C PRO A 136 -8.07 -18.15 -1.56
N LEU A 137 -8.76 -19.00 -2.31
CA LEU A 137 -10.03 -18.62 -2.91
C LEU A 137 -11.07 -18.27 -1.85
N HIS A 138 -11.05 -19.00 -0.74
CA HIS A 138 -11.95 -18.75 0.37
C HIS A 138 -11.13 -18.69 1.63
N SER A 139 -11.62 -17.95 2.60
CA SER A 139 -10.96 -17.89 3.88
C SER A 139 -10.85 -19.30 4.47
N SER A 140 -9.66 -19.65 4.92
CA SER A 140 -9.47 -20.89 5.63
C SER A 140 -9.91 -20.79 7.07
N HIS A 141 -10.20 -19.59 7.52
CA HIS A 141 -10.71 -19.38 8.86
C HIS A 141 -12.14 -19.87 8.89
N LYS A 142 -12.36 -20.93 9.57
CA LYS A 142 -13.71 -21.37 9.81
C LYS A 142 -14.27 -20.57 10.95
N PRO A 143 -15.43 -19.96 10.75
CA PRO A 143 -16.13 -19.43 11.89
C PRO A 143 -16.22 -20.58 12.86
N ALA A 144 -15.95 -20.27 14.08
CA ALA A 144 -16.07 -21.27 15.12
C ALA A 144 -17.45 -21.84 14.98
N ALA A 145 -17.49 -22.91 14.37
CA ALA A 145 -18.78 -23.53 14.13
C ALA A 145 -19.29 -23.96 15.42
#